data_2c2b466b84b9c2449b7a95c123f349e3
#
_entry.id   2c2b466b84b9c2449b7a95c123f349e3
#
_cell.length_a   1.000
_cell.length_b   1.000
_cell.length_c   1.000
_cell.angle_alpha   90.00
_cell.angle_beta   90.00
_cell.angle_gamma   90.00
#
_symmetry.space_group_name_H-M   'P 1'
#
loop_
_entity.id
_entity.type
_entity.pdbx_description
1 polymer ?
#
loop_
_entity_poly.entity_id
_entity_poly.type
_entity_poly.pdbx_seq_one_letter_code
_entity_poly.pdbx_strand_id
1 'polypeptide(L)'
;MPQITLYGPRQAPFVVKVECALRLKKLDYELVEPRGPEDYRRWSPETGLLPAIDLAGERVHDSTRIVERIDELFPEPPLLADDPKLAAAQRRLEDWCDETFFFYWLRWQRLRDQEAAQPPRRFGLLTWLGELALSRGPVARPRGRDGFSAEASELVTEIARRCDDLVNLLSGRPFFYGDRPSMADLAVYGMLDSMRRGNFPDGPRVVAERLPLVELMARVEEATGS
;
A
#
# COMPACT_ATOMS: atom_id res chain seq x y z
N MET A 1 29.63 10.03 0.29
CA MET A 1 28.37 10.65 -0.12
C MET A 1 27.68 11.14 1.14
N PRO A 2 26.87 12.23 1.13
CA PRO A 2 26.08 12.57 2.30
C PRO A 2 25.17 11.38 2.65
N GLN A 3 24.98 11.14 3.94
CA GLN A 3 24.16 10.05 4.44
C GLN A 3 22.70 10.27 4.02
N ILE A 4 22.07 9.28 3.39
CA ILE A 4 20.65 9.30 3.05
C ILE A 4 19.88 8.72 4.23
N THR A 5 18.90 9.45 4.74
CA THR A 5 18.04 8.96 5.83
C THR A 5 16.57 9.01 5.41
N LEU A 6 15.95 7.85 5.33
CA LEU A 6 14.52 7.70 5.05
C LEU A 6 13.75 7.57 6.37
N TYR A 7 12.69 8.33 6.52
CA TYR A 7 11.83 8.33 7.71
C TYR A 7 10.46 7.76 7.38
N GLY A 8 10.04 6.75 8.09
CA GLY A 8 8.71 6.19 7.94
C GLY A 8 8.56 4.77 8.47
N PRO A 9 7.32 4.30 8.65
CA PRO A 9 7.07 2.91 9.05
C PRO A 9 7.50 1.95 7.93
N ARG A 10 8.37 0.99 8.24
CA ARG A 10 8.94 0.02 7.27
C ARG A 10 7.91 -0.68 6.38
N GLN A 11 6.73 -0.93 6.90
CA GLN A 11 5.68 -1.66 6.18
C GLN A 11 4.67 -0.74 5.46
N ALA A 12 4.86 0.57 5.55
CA ALA A 12 3.98 1.50 4.86
C ALA A 12 4.26 1.46 3.33
N PRO A 13 3.23 1.35 2.49
CA PRO A 13 3.39 1.17 1.04
C PRO A 13 4.21 2.28 0.39
N PHE A 14 4.01 3.52 0.82
CA PHE A 14 4.74 4.68 0.32
C PHE A 14 6.22 4.70 0.76
N VAL A 15 6.55 4.13 1.93
CA VAL A 15 7.94 3.92 2.36
C VAL A 15 8.59 2.82 1.53
N VAL A 16 7.90 1.70 1.34
CA VAL A 16 8.37 0.60 0.48
C VAL A 16 8.65 1.06 -0.95
N LYS A 17 7.78 1.90 -1.54
CA LYS A 17 8.00 2.53 -2.84
C LYS A 17 9.34 3.29 -2.91
N VAL A 18 9.63 4.11 -1.89
CA VAL A 18 10.90 4.87 -1.81
C VAL A 18 12.10 3.94 -1.56
N GLU A 19 11.98 2.94 -0.68
CA GLU A 19 13.04 1.94 -0.46
C GLU A 19 13.39 1.22 -1.77
N CYS A 20 12.39 0.81 -2.55
CA CYS A 20 12.61 0.18 -3.86
C CYS A 20 13.35 1.12 -4.83
N ALA A 21 13.01 2.42 -4.85
CA ALA A 21 13.73 3.39 -5.67
C ALA A 21 15.20 3.53 -5.25
N LEU A 22 15.48 3.65 -3.95
CA LEU A 22 16.84 3.73 -3.41
C LEU A 22 17.67 2.47 -3.74
N ARG A 23 17.07 1.29 -3.57
CA ARG A 23 17.74 0.01 -3.85
C ARG A 23 17.98 -0.18 -5.35
N LEU A 24 17.02 0.17 -6.21
CA LEU A 24 17.19 0.10 -7.66
C LEU A 24 18.35 0.99 -8.14
N LYS A 25 18.53 2.16 -7.49
CA LYS A 25 19.67 3.07 -7.71
C LYS A 25 20.94 2.63 -6.98
N LYS A 26 20.90 1.53 -6.21
CA LYS A 26 22.03 1.02 -5.40
C LYS A 26 22.57 2.05 -4.41
N LEU A 27 21.69 2.83 -3.80
CA LEU A 27 22.01 3.87 -2.83
C LEU A 27 21.94 3.29 -1.41
N ASP A 28 22.99 3.51 -0.63
CA ASP A 28 22.98 3.19 0.80
C ASP A 28 22.14 4.22 1.56
N TYR A 29 21.28 3.75 2.44
CA TYR A 29 20.40 4.59 3.25
C TYR A 29 20.16 3.98 4.63
N GLU A 30 19.78 4.82 5.58
CA GLU A 30 19.28 4.43 6.89
C GLU A 30 17.75 4.63 6.93
N LEU A 31 17.01 3.61 7.38
CA LEU A 31 15.57 3.74 7.65
C LEU A 31 15.34 3.99 9.13
N VAL A 32 14.68 5.11 9.45
CA VAL A 32 14.31 5.49 10.81
C VAL A 32 12.80 5.40 10.96
N GLU A 33 12.35 4.48 11.81
CA GLU A 33 10.92 4.27 12.07
C GLU A 33 10.40 5.21 13.18
N PRO A 34 9.16 5.74 13.05
CA PRO A 34 8.57 6.59 14.08
C PRO A 34 8.29 5.79 15.35
N ARG A 35 8.57 6.42 16.52
CA ARG A 35 8.29 5.86 17.84
C ARG A 35 6.93 6.30 18.38
N GLY A 36 6.39 7.38 17.85
CA GLY A 36 5.12 7.94 18.28
C GLY A 36 4.60 9.02 17.31
N PRO A 37 3.39 9.55 17.55
CA PRO A 37 2.76 10.55 16.69
C PRO A 37 3.55 11.86 16.54
N GLU A 38 4.38 12.19 17.55
CA GLU A 38 5.25 13.36 17.53
C GLU A 38 6.32 13.30 16.46
N ASP A 39 6.84 12.10 16.13
CA ASP A 39 7.84 11.93 15.07
C ASP A 39 7.28 12.27 13.70
N TYR A 40 6.01 11.96 13.43
CA TYR A 40 5.35 12.34 12.17
C TYR A 40 5.36 13.86 11.96
N ARG A 41 5.01 14.64 13.01
CA ARG A 41 5.02 16.11 12.96
C ARG A 41 6.43 16.69 12.91
N ARG A 42 7.38 16.03 13.59
CA ARG A 42 8.78 16.44 13.60
C ARG A 42 9.43 16.28 12.24
N TRP A 43 9.17 15.14 11.57
CA TRP A 43 9.81 14.83 10.30
C TRP A 43 9.05 15.39 9.09
N SER A 44 7.75 15.60 9.22
CA SER A 44 6.89 16.19 8.20
C SER A 44 5.95 17.23 8.82
N PRO A 45 6.46 18.43 9.16
CA PRO A 45 5.69 19.43 9.91
C PRO A 45 4.51 20.00 9.13
N GLU A 46 4.57 20.01 7.81
CA GLU A 46 3.53 20.56 6.95
C GLU A 46 2.32 19.63 6.83
N THR A 47 2.54 18.34 6.69
CA THR A 47 1.48 17.36 6.41
C THR A 47 1.24 16.37 7.56
N GLY A 48 2.27 16.12 8.38
CA GLY A 48 2.25 15.05 9.37
C GLY A 48 2.18 13.65 8.76
N LEU A 49 2.52 13.51 7.47
CA LEU A 49 2.52 12.24 6.74
C LEU A 49 3.94 11.81 6.40
N LEU A 50 4.17 10.52 6.32
CA LEU A 50 5.44 9.90 5.95
C LEU A 50 5.24 9.04 4.67
N PRO A 51 6.28 8.89 3.85
CA PRO A 51 7.71 9.11 4.13
C PRO A 51 8.18 10.55 4.05
N ALA A 52 9.30 10.80 4.73
CA ALA A 52 10.18 11.93 4.50
C ALA A 52 11.61 11.41 4.29
N ILE A 53 12.45 12.13 3.57
CA ILE A 53 13.84 11.74 3.34
C ILE A 53 14.79 12.94 3.52
N ASP A 54 15.95 12.69 4.14
CA ASP A 54 17.09 13.61 4.06
C ASP A 54 17.99 13.12 2.92
N LEU A 55 18.08 13.94 1.88
CA LEU A 55 18.78 13.62 0.64
C LEU A 55 19.57 14.83 0.16
N ALA A 56 20.89 14.67 -0.03
CA ALA A 56 21.79 15.73 -0.48
C ALA A 56 21.74 17.02 0.37
N GLY A 57 21.42 16.91 1.67
CA GLY A 57 21.33 18.04 2.62
C GLY A 57 19.97 18.76 2.61
N GLU A 58 19.01 18.23 1.89
CA GLU A 58 17.63 18.74 1.81
C GLU A 58 16.66 17.70 2.39
N ARG A 59 15.60 18.17 3.08
CA ARG A 59 14.49 17.32 3.49
C ARG A 59 13.37 17.39 2.46
N VAL A 60 13.03 16.23 1.89
CA VAL A 60 11.94 16.09 0.92
C VAL A 60 10.81 15.27 1.53
N HIS A 61 9.59 15.70 1.29
CA HIS A 61 8.35 15.05 1.72
C HIS A 61 7.55 14.59 0.51
N ASP A 62 6.62 13.66 0.74
CA ASP A 62 5.82 13.01 -0.29
C ASP A 62 6.59 11.99 -1.13
N SER A 63 6.05 10.77 -1.21
CA SER A 63 6.77 9.64 -1.83
C SER A 63 7.02 9.86 -3.33
N THR A 64 6.11 10.50 -4.05
CA THR A 64 6.26 10.82 -5.48
C THR A 64 7.39 11.81 -5.69
N ARG A 65 7.40 12.93 -4.94
CA ARG A 65 8.46 13.93 -4.98
C ARG A 65 9.81 13.36 -4.56
N ILE A 66 9.82 12.47 -3.57
CA ILE A 66 11.05 11.79 -3.12
C ILE A 66 11.61 10.94 -4.25
N VAL A 67 10.78 10.12 -4.91
CA VAL A 67 11.22 9.25 -6.02
C VAL A 67 11.68 10.09 -7.21
N GLU A 68 10.99 11.16 -7.56
CA GLU A 68 11.41 12.11 -8.61
C GLU A 68 12.76 12.76 -8.26
N ARG A 69 12.93 13.20 -7.00
CA ARG A 69 14.20 13.81 -6.56
C ARG A 69 15.37 12.83 -6.56
N ILE A 70 15.11 11.55 -6.20
CA ILE A 70 16.10 10.48 -6.34
C ILE A 70 16.48 10.30 -7.81
N ASP A 71 15.50 10.27 -8.73
CA ASP A 71 15.73 10.08 -10.16
C ASP A 71 16.52 11.24 -10.79
N GLU A 72 16.22 12.48 -10.39
CA GLU A 72 16.95 13.68 -10.81
C GLU A 72 18.43 13.65 -10.38
N LEU A 73 18.72 13.28 -9.14
CA LEU A 73 20.08 13.27 -8.60
C LEU A 73 20.89 12.04 -9.04
N PHE A 74 20.23 10.94 -9.30
CA PHE A 74 20.79 9.67 -9.69
C PHE A 74 20.04 9.12 -10.92
N PRO A 75 20.29 9.64 -12.12
CA PRO A 75 19.46 9.35 -13.29
C PRO A 75 19.52 7.87 -13.75
N GLU A 76 20.54 7.11 -13.38
CA GLU A 76 20.71 5.72 -13.83
C GLU A 76 20.46 4.68 -12.71
N PRO A 77 19.66 3.64 -12.99
CA PRO A 77 18.73 3.49 -14.13
C PRO A 77 17.52 4.42 -13.99
N PRO A 78 16.95 4.98 -15.09
CA PRO A 78 15.85 5.93 -14.99
C PRO A 78 14.57 5.27 -14.46
N LEU A 79 13.85 6.00 -13.59
CA LEU A 79 12.56 5.60 -13.03
C LEU A 79 11.38 6.11 -13.87
N LEU A 80 11.63 7.11 -14.72
CA LEU A 80 10.70 7.60 -15.72
C LEU A 80 11.29 7.41 -17.12
N ALA A 81 10.43 7.23 -18.10
CA ALA A 81 10.84 7.13 -19.50
C ALA A 81 11.23 8.51 -20.07
N ASP A 82 12.17 8.53 -21.02
CA ASP A 82 12.53 9.75 -21.75
C ASP A 82 11.41 10.25 -22.67
N ASP A 83 10.57 9.34 -23.20
CA ASP A 83 9.40 9.72 -23.98
C ASP A 83 8.35 10.39 -23.09
N PRO A 84 7.98 11.67 -23.34
CA PRO A 84 7.06 12.40 -22.47
C PRO A 84 5.67 11.78 -22.34
N LYS A 85 5.20 11.07 -23.38
CA LYS A 85 3.88 10.40 -23.34
C LYS A 85 3.94 9.18 -22.45
N LEU A 86 5.03 8.43 -22.52
CA LEU A 86 5.25 7.26 -21.69
C LEU A 86 5.47 7.67 -20.23
N ALA A 87 6.29 8.68 -19.97
CA ALA A 87 6.48 9.26 -18.64
C ALA A 87 5.17 9.74 -18.02
N ALA A 88 4.31 10.41 -18.80
CA ALA A 88 2.99 10.83 -18.36
C ALA A 88 2.05 9.64 -18.06
N ALA A 89 2.19 8.52 -18.78
CA ALA A 89 1.43 7.32 -18.50
C ALA A 89 1.92 6.63 -17.21
N GLN A 90 3.23 6.61 -16.97
CA GLN A 90 3.83 6.10 -15.73
C GLN A 90 3.36 6.91 -14.51
N ARG A 91 3.39 8.25 -14.59
CA ARG A 91 2.89 9.13 -13.52
C ARG A 91 1.40 8.89 -13.25
N ARG A 92 0.57 8.81 -14.29
CA ARG A 92 -0.87 8.55 -14.10
C ARG A 92 -1.17 7.23 -13.41
N LEU A 93 -0.41 6.18 -13.69
CA LEU A 93 -0.59 4.91 -12.99
C LEU A 93 -0.13 5.00 -11.53
N GLU A 94 0.96 5.69 -11.29
CA GLU A 94 1.49 5.94 -9.96
C GLU A 94 0.50 6.76 -9.12
N ASP A 95 0.01 7.90 -9.62
CA ASP A 95 -1.01 8.73 -8.98
C ASP A 95 -2.27 7.92 -8.68
N TRP A 96 -2.77 7.18 -9.69
CA TRP A 96 -3.95 6.34 -9.52
C TRP A 96 -3.74 5.28 -8.44
N CYS A 97 -2.57 4.67 -8.38
CA CYS A 97 -2.25 3.66 -7.37
C CYS A 97 -2.24 4.26 -5.97
N ASP A 98 -1.57 5.40 -5.79
CA ASP A 98 -1.45 6.09 -4.52
C ASP A 98 -2.82 6.56 -4.00
N GLU A 99 -3.64 7.20 -4.86
CA GLU A 99 -4.97 7.68 -4.50
C GLU A 99 -5.93 6.53 -4.21
N THR A 100 -5.96 5.51 -5.07
CA THR A 100 -6.87 4.37 -4.96
C THR A 100 -6.54 3.55 -3.71
N PHE A 101 -5.24 3.25 -3.48
CA PHE A 101 -4.79 2.53 -2.32
C PHE A 101 -5.14 3.28 -1.03
N PHE A 102 -4.81 4.57 -0.96
CA PHE A 102 -5.06 5.38 0.22
C PHE A 102 -6.55 5.48 0.55
N PHE A 103 -7.41 5.62 -0.48
CA PHE A 103 -8.86 5.62 -0.31
C PHE A 103 -9.36 4.32 0.33
N TYR A 104 -8.95 3.15 -0.20
CA TYR A 104 -9.38 1.86 0.33
C TYR A 104 -8.78 1.59 1.71
N TRP A 105 -7.54 2.00 1.94
CA TRP A 105 -6.90 1.88 3.25
C TRP A 105 -7.63 2.71 4.32
N LEU A 106 -7.99 3.96 4.04
CA LEU A 106 -8.80 4.80 4.94
C LEU A 106 -10.16 4.19 5.21
N ARG A 107 -10.82 3.66 4.18
CA ARG A 107 -12.11 2.98 4.32
C ARG A 107 -11.99 1.76 5.23
N TRP A 108 -10.96 0.96 5.05
CA TRP A 108 -10.66 -0.19 5.91
C TRP A 108 -10.37 0.21 7.36
N GLN A 109 -9.56 1.24 7.59
CA GLN A 109 -9.29 1.74 8.94
C GLN A 109 -10.58 2.15 9.66
N ARG A 110 -11.46 2.88 8.99
CA ARG A 110 -12.77 3.27 9.55
C ARG A 110 -13.63 2.06 9.93
N LEU A 111 -13.66 1.03 9.10
CA LEU A 111 -14.40 -0.19 9.38
C LEU A 111 -13.84 -0.91 10.62
N ARG A 112 -12.52 -1.02 10.73
CA ARG A 112 -11.85 -1.59 11.89
C ARG A 112 -12.13 -0.81 13.18
N ASP A 113 -12.06 0.50 13.12
CA ASP A 113 -12.31 1.36 14.28
C ASP A 113 -13.76 1.25 14.75
N GLN A 114 -14.71 1.15 13.82
CA GLN A 114 -16.13 0.92 14.12
C GLN A 114 -16.36 -0.47 14.76
N GLU A 115 -15.70 -1.50 14.27
CA GLU A 115 -15.78 -2.85 14.85
C GLU A 115 -15.13 -2.90 16.25
N ALA A 116 -14.00 -2.21 16.45
CA ALA A 116 -13.32 -2.11 17.73
C ALA A 116 -14.10 -1.29 18.78
N ALA A 117 -14.84 -0.28 18.35
CA ALA A 117 -15.69 0.55 19.21
C ALA A 117 -17.00 -0.13 19.63
N GLN A 118 -17.38 -1.25 18.99
CA GLN A 118 -18.53 -2.03 19.42
C GLN A 118 -18.17 -2.76 20.72
N PRO A 119 -18.97 -2.61 21.81
CA PRO A 119 -18.68 -3.33 23.04
C PRO A 119 -18.67 -4.83 22.74
N PRO A 120 -17.75 -5.60 23.35
CA PRO A 120 -17.71 -7.04 23.17
C PRO A 120 -19.11 -7.58 23.46
N ARG A 121 -19.69 -8.28 22.51
CA ARG A 121 -20.98 -8.95 22.73
C ARG A 121 -20.78 -9.85 23.94
N ARG A 122 -21.24 -9.39 25.10
CA ARG A 122 -21.34 -10.23 26.29
C ARG A 122 -22.31 -11.34 25.92
N PHE A 123 -21.79 -12.49 25.56
CA PHE A 123 -22.51 -13.73 25.66
C PHE A 123 -22.78 -13.96 27.14
N GLY A 124 -23.79 -13.28 27.67
CA GLY A 124 -24.30 -13.61 28.99
C GLY A 124 -24.94 -14.97 28.91
N LEU A 125 -24.61 -15.83 29.89
CA LEU A 125 -25.21 -17.16 30.07
C LEU A 125 -26.76 -17.13 30.05
N LEU A 126 -27.35 -15.95 30.27
CA LEU A 126 -28.80 -15.67 30.27
C LEU A 126 -29.40 -15.50 28.85
N THR A 127 -28.61 -15.16 27.84
CA THR A 127 -29.11 -15.03 26.46
C THR A 127 -29.30 -16.39 25.78
N TRP A 128 -28.55 -17.40 26.16
CA TRP A 128 -28.72 -18.77 25.67
C TRP A 128 -30.09 -19.38 26.07
N LEU A 129 -30.62 -19.07 27.26
CA LEU A 129 -31.94 -19.52 27.70
C LEU A 129 -33.11 -18.69 27.10
N GLY A 130 -32.85 -17.45 26.67
CA GLY A 130 -33.86 -16.58 26.03
C GLY A 130 -34.08 -16.86 24.54
N GLU A 131 -33.07 -17.33 23.83
CA GLU A 131 -33.17 -17.66 22.42
C GLU A 131 -33.96 -18.95 22.13
N LEU A 132 -34.09 -19.82 23.13
CA LEU A 132 -34.94 -21.01 23.02
C LEU A 132 -36.44 -20.71 23.13
N ALA A 133 -36.84 -19.51 23.59
CA ALA A 133 -38.21 -19.18 23.90
C ALA A 133 -38.86 -18.13 22.94
N LEU A 134 -38.11 -17.36 22.18
CA LEU A 134 -38.67 -16.28 21.34
C LEU A 134 -37.92 -16.16 19.99
N SER A 135 -38.42 -16.81 18.98
CA SER A 135 -37.96 -16.74 17.58
C SER A 135 -38.31 -15.43 16.90
N ARG A 136 -38.04 -14.27 17.54
CA ARG A 136 -38.13 -12.92 16.94
C ARG A 136 -37.11 -12.00 17.58
N GLY A 137 -35.82 -12.27 17.33
CA GLY A 137 -34.71 -11.33 17.63
C GLY A 137 -34.26 -10.56 16.40
N PRO A 138 -33.59 -9.37 16.54
CA PRO A 138 -33.06 -8.64 15.42
C PRO A 138 -32.07 -9.53 14.67
N VAL A 139 -32.28 -9.66 13.35
CA VAL A 139 -31.47 -10.45 12.44
C VAL A 139 -30.00 -10.00 12.59
N ALA A 140 -29.16 -10.89 13.12
CA ALA A 140 -27.73 -10.68 13.10
C ALA A 140 -27.33 -10.45 11.64
N ARG A 141 -26.66 -9.32 11.34
CA ARG A 141 -26.14 -9.08 10.00
C ARG A 141 -25.29 -10.30 9.62
N PRO A 142 -25.58 -10.94 8.47
CA PRO A 142 -24.82 -12.11 8.06
C PRO A 142 -23.36 -11.72 7.93
N ARG A 143 -22.49 -12.38 8.68
CA ARG A 143 -21.07 -12.40 8.36
C ARG A 143 -20.94 -13.13 7.04
N GLY A 144 -20.26 -12.51 6.07
CA GLY A 144 -19.90 -13.15 4.84
C GLY A 144 -19.15 -14.46 5.12
N ARG A 145 -19.01 -15.30 4.09
CA ARG A 145 -18.36 -16.63 4.15
C ARG A 145 -16.99 -16.62 4.85
N ASP A 146 -16.34 -15.45 4.89
CA ASP A 146 -14.96 -15.23 5.39
C ASP A 146 -14.91 -14.52 6.76
N GLY A 147 -16.05 -14.40 7.48
CA GLY A 147 -16.09 -13.79 8.81
C GLY A 147 -16.07 -12.25 8.83
N PHE A 148 -16.07 -11.61 7.68
CA PHE A 148 -16.12 -10.14 7.52
C PHE A 148 -17.54 -9.59 7.60
N SER A 149 -17.68 -8.31 7.97
CA SER A 149 -18.93 -7.57 7.80
C SER A 149 -19.28 -7.45 6.30
N ALA A 150 -20.55 -7.20 5.96
CA ALA A 150 -20.96 -7.01 4.57
C ALA A 150 -20.17 -5.89 3.88
N GLU A 151 -19.88 -4.81 4.60
CA GLU A 151 -19.10 -3.66 4.11
C GLU A 151 -17.63 -4.03 3.87
N ALA A 152 -17.03 -4.86 4.73
CA ALA A 152 -15.67 -5.35 4.52
C ALA A 152 -15.60 -6.34 3.34
N SER A 153 -16.61 -7.17 3.14
CA SER A 153 -16.70 -8.09 1.99
C SER A 153 -16.86 -7.33 0.66
N GLU A 154 -17.62 -6.23 0.66
CA GLU A 154 -17.72 -5.33 -0.49
C GLU A 154 -16.37 -4.67 -0.79
N LEU A 155 -15.67 -4.19 0.24
CA LEU A 155 -14.33 -3.59 0.11
C LEU A 155 -13.33 -4.59 -0.49
N VAL A 156 -13.32 -5.84 -0.03
CA VAL A 156 -12.48 -6.90 -0.62
C VAL A 156 -12.80 -7.10 -2.09
N THR A 157 -14.08 -7.11 -2.46
CA THR A 157 -14.51 -7.28 -3.86
C THR A 157 -14.05 -6.11 -4.73
N GLU A 158 -14.14 -4.88 -4.23
CA GLU A 158 -13.69 -3.69 -4.96
C GLU A 158 -12.17 -3.70 -5.15
N ILE A 159 -11.40 -4.00 -4.10
CA ILE A 159 -9.93 -4.11 -4.18
C ILE A 159 -9.52 -5.22 -5.15
N ALA A 160 -10.19 -6.36 -5.11
CA ALA A 160 -9.96 -7.46 -6.04
C ALA A 160 -10.14 -7.03 -7.50
N ARG A 161 -11.20 -6.27 -7.82
CA ARG A 161 -11.41 -5.70 -9.16
C ARG A 161 -10.29 -4.74 -9.57
N ARG A 162 -9.78 -3.90 -8.64
CA ARG A 162 -8.64 -3.01 -8.95
C ARG A 162 -7.37 -3.80 -9.25
N CYS A 163 -7.16 -4.91 -8.56
CA CYS A 163 -6.08 -5.83 -8.92
C CYS A 163 -6.29 -6.48 -10.29
N ASP A 164 -7.54 -6.80 -10.68
CA ASP A 164 -7.85 -7.29 -12.04
C ASP A 164 -7.59 -6.21 -13.10
N ASP A 165 -7.90 -4.95 -12.82
CA ASP A 165 -7.57 -3.81 -13.70
C ASP A 165 -6.04 -3.72 -13.92
N LEU A 166 -5.23 -3.92 -12.86
CA LEU A 166 -3.77 -3.96 -12.96
C LEU A 166 -3.27 -5.14 -13.79
N VAL A 167 -3.84 -6.35 -13.62
CA VAL A 167 -3.50 -7.52 -14.46
C VAL A 167 -3.76 -7.22 -15.94
N ASN A 168 -4.91 -6.62 -16.24
CA ASN A 168 -5.28 -6.25 -17.61
C ASN A 168 -4.32 -5.18 -18.18
N LEU A 169 -3.96 -4.19 -17.37
CA LEU A 169 -3.02 -3.14 -17.78
C LEU A 169 -1.60 -3.70 -17.99
N LEU A 170 -1.14 -4.64 -17.15
CA LEU A 170 0.15 -5.30 -17.31
C LEU A 170 0.22 -6.07 -18.63
N SER A 171 -0.88 -6.71 -19.05
CA SER A 171 -1.06 -7.32 -20.38
C SER A 171 0.07 -8.26 -20.79
N GLY A 172 0.58 -9.07 -19.85
CA GLY A 172 1.65 -10.04 -20.08
C GLY A 172 3.07 -9.46 -20.22
N ARG A 173 3.24 -8.15 -20.06
CA ARG A 173 4.56 -7.50 -20.05
C ARG A 173 5.29 -7.78 -18.75
N PRO A 174 6.64 -7.72 -18.72
CA PRO A 174 7.40 -7.88 -17.49
C PRO A 174 7.13 -6.75 -16.49
N PHE A 175 6.97 -5.51 -16.95
CA PHE A 175 6.60 -4.32 -16.19
C PHE A 175 5.53 -3.52 -16.93
N PHE A 176 4.83 -2.60 -16.27
CA PHE A 176 3.68 -1.90 -16.86
C PHE A 176 4.01 -1.17 -18.16
N TYR A 177 5.20 -0.62 -18.29
CA TYR A 177 5.56 0.25 -19.42
C TYR A 177 6.87 -0.09 -20.10
N GLY A 178 7.44 -1.29 -19.87
CA GLY A 178 8.70 -1.66 -20.50
C GLY A 178 9.30 -2.94 -19.97
N ASP A 179 10.61 -3.08 -20.16
CA ASP A 179 11.38 -4.26 -19.78
C ASP A 179 12.13 -4.09 -18.45
N ARG A 180 11.99 -2.93 -17.82
CA ARG A 180 12.56 -2.61 -16.51
C ARG A 180 11.54 -1.87 -15.64
N PRO A 181 11.68 -1.95 -14.30
CA PRO A 181 10.76 -1.28 -13.39
C PRO A 181 10.85 0.25 -13.53
N SER A 182 9.69 0.89 -13.48
CA SER A 182 9.50 2.34 -13.43
C SER A 182 8.90 2.76 -12.09
N MET A 183 8.79 4.06 -11.82
CA MET A 183 8.11 4.54 -10.61
C MET A 183 6.69 3.99 -10.44
N ALA A 184 5.98 3.74 -11.54
CA ALA A 184 4.65 3.12 -11.50
C ALA A 184 4.69 1.69 -10.96
N ASP A 185 5.68 0.89 -11.37
CA ASP A 185 5.87 -0.48 -10.88
C ASP A 185 6.21 -0.49 -9.40
N LEU A 186 7.01 0.49 -8.92
CA LEU A 186 7.37 0.62 -7.52
C LEU A 186 6.17 1.02 -6.65
N ALA A 187 5.29 1.90 -7.14
CA ALA A 187 4.05 2.26 -6.46
C ALA A 187 3.10 1.07 -6.34
N VAL A 188 2.86 0.36 -7.45
CA VAL A 188 2.03 -0.86 -7.44
C VAL A 188 2.63 -1.92 -6.52
N TYR A 189 3.96 -2.12 -6.56
CA TYR A 189 4.64 -3.06 -5.68
C TYR A 189 4.41 -2.72 -4.20
N GLY A 190 4.60 -1.46 -3.80
CA GLY A 190 4.38 -1.02 -2.41
C GLY A 190 2.95 -1.31 -1.92
N MET A 191 1.95 -1.09 -2.77
CA MET A 191 0.56 -1.41 -2.49
C MET A 191 0.35 -2.93 -2.33
N LEU A 192 0.81 -3.72 -3.30
CA LEU A 192 0.65 -5.18 -3.28
C LEU A 192 1.40 -5.83 -2.12
N ASP A 193 2.58 -5.33 -1.77
CA ASP A 193 3.35 -5.80 -0.61
C ASP A 193 2.61 -5.53 0.71
N SER A 194 2.01 -4.34 0.85
CA SER A 194 1.15 -4.02 1.99
C SER A 194 -0.06 -4.95 2.08
N MET A 195 -0.70 -5.27 0.95
CA MET A 195 -1.80 -6.23 0.90
C MET A 195 -1.34 -7.66 1.25
N ARG A 196 -0.22 -8.11 0.69
CA ARG A 196 0.39 -9.42 0.95
C ARG A 196 0.73 -9.61 2.43
N ARG A 197 1.12 -8.55 3.13
CA ARG A 197 1.40 -8.55 4.58
C ARG A 197 0.15 -8.51 5.45
N GLY A 198 -1.04 -8.46 4.87
CA GLY A 198 -2.30 -8.50 5.61
C GLY A 198 -2.79 -7.15 6.13
N ASN A 199 -2.26 -6.03 5.61
CA ASN A 199 -2.73 -4.68 5.97
C ASN A 199 -4.12 -4.35 5.40
N PHE A 200 -4.65 -5.23 4.55
CA PHE A 200 -6.02 -5.18 4.01
C PHE A 200 -6.77 -6.48 4.32
N PRO A 201 -8.12 -6.42 4.43
CA PRO A 201 -8.91 -7.60 4.61
C PRO A 201 -8.71 -8.52 3.41
N ASP A 202 -8.39 -9.78 3.67
CA ASP A 202 -8.17 -10.83 2.67
C ASP A 202 -7.10 -10.50 1.60
N GLY A 203 -6.28 -9.47 1.86
CA GLY A 203 -5.24 -9.00 0.95
C GLY A 203 -4.28 -10.09 0.47
N PRO A 204 -3.76 -10.97 1.36
CA PRO A 204 -2.87 -12.05 0.93
C PRO A 204 -3.51 -12.96 -0.11
N ARG A 205 -4.78 -13.33 0.03
CA ARG A 205 -5.52 -14.16 -0.93
C ARG A 205 -5.76 -13.40 -2.24
N VAL A 206 -6.22 -12.15 -2.15
CA VAL A 206 -6.48 -11.32 -3.34
C VAL A 206 -5.23 -11.21 -4.21
N VAL A 207 -4.06 -11.02 -3.62
CA VAL A 207 -2.78 -10.97 -4.38
C VAL A 207 -2.41 -12.35 -4.92
N ALA A 208 -2.47 -13.40 -4.08
CA ALA A 208 -2.05 -14.76 -4.46
C ALA A 208 -2.87 -15.36 -5.61
N GLU A 209 -4.15 -14.99 -5.74
CA GLU A 209 -5.02 -15.43 -6.84
C GLU A 209 -4.68 -14.78 -8.19
N ARG A 210 -3.75 -13.81 -8.23
CA ARG A 210 -3.38 -13.05 -9.44
C ARG A 210 -1.92 -13.26 -9.81
N LEU A 211 -1.63 -14.42 -10.38
CA LEU A 211 -0.27 -14.84 -10.73
C LEU A 211 0.54 -13.76 -11.48
N PRO A 212 -0.01 -13.00 -12.47
CA PRO A 212 0.78 -11.94 -13.12
C PRO A 212 1.27 -10.85 -12.16
N LEU A 213 0.50 -10.51 -11.11
CA LEU A 213 0.94 -9.54 -10.09
C LEU A 213 1.98 -10.14 -9.14
N VAL A 214 1.84 -11.43 -8.79
CA VAL A 214 2.86 -12.14 -7.99
C VAL A 214 4.20 -12.19 -8.75
N GLU A 215 4.16 -12.47 -10.05
CA GLU A 215 5.35 -12.46 -10.91
C GLU A 215 5.96 -11.07 -11.09
N LEU A 216 5.12 -10.02 -11.21
CA LEU A 216 5.57 -8.62 -11.21
C LEU A 216 6.31 -8.30 -9.90
N MET A 217 5.74 -8.68 -8.76
CA MET A 217 6.37 -8.46 -7.44
C MET A 217 7.75 -9.15 -7.37
N ALA A 218 7.83 -10.40 -7.80
CA ALA A 218 9.10 -11.14 -7.81
C ALA A 218 10.14 -10.46 -8.69
N ARG A 219 9.76 -9.93 -9.87
CA ARG A 219 10.68 -9.18 -10.74
C ARG A 219 11.14 -7.86 -10.13
N VAL A 220 10.26 -7.15 -9.40
CA VAL A 220 10.66 -5.94 -8.67
C VAL A 220 11.61 -6.30 -7.53
N GLU A 221 11.34 -7.36 -6.77
CA GLU A 221 12.22 -7.85 -5.70
C GLU A 221 13.61 -8.23 -6.24
N GLU A 222 13.68 -8.94 -7.36
CA GLU A 222 14.93 -9.27 -8.03
C GLU A 222 15.70 -8.01 -8.48
N ALA A 223 15.00 -7.05 -9.10
CA ALA A 223 15.62 -5.82 -9.58
C ALA A 223 16.14 -4.92 -8.46
N THR A 224 15.50 -4.96 -7.29
CA THR A 224 15.85 -4.14 -6.11
C THR A 224 16.77 -4.88 -5.11
N GLY A 225 17.00 -6.17 -5.30
CA GLY A 225 17.76 -7.00 -4.36
C GLY A 225 17.06 -7.16 -3.00
N SER A 226 15.72 -7.22 -3.01
CA SER A 226 14.87 -7.25 -1.81
C SER A 226 14.61 -8.68 -1.33
#